data_0d692fb139c187822b04fcc2dd885ce3
#
_entry.id   0d692fb139c187822b04fcc2dd885ce3
#
_cell.length_a   1.000
_cell.length_b   1.000
_cell.length_c   1.000
_cell.angle_alpha   90.00
_cell.angle_beta   90.00
_cell.angle_gamma   90.00
#
_symmetry.space_group_name_H-M   'P 1'
#
loop_
_entity.id
_entity.type
_entity.pdbx_description
1 polymer ?
#
loop_
_entity_poly.entity_id
_entity_poly.type
_entity_poly.pdbx_seq_one_letter_code
_entity_poly.pdbx_strand_id
1 'polypeptide(L)'
;ERSRGLGDVYKRQLLFSILVVCPSVLSAQGITRRIHQIDEVTVWGKRPMKEIGVQKTKFDSLALKENIALSMADILTFNSSVFVKSYGRATLSTVAFRGTSPSHTQVTWNGMRINNPMLGMTDFSTIPSYFIDRASLLHGTSSVNETGGGLGGLVKLGTAPEVAEGFNAQYVQGIGSFKTFDEFARFTYGSERWHVSTRAVYSSSPNDYKYTNHDKKINIYDEDKNIVGQYHPKERNRSGAFKDLHLLQEVYYNTGKGDRFGLNAWYINSNRELPMLTTDYGDATDFENRQREQTFRSVLSWDHMKSNWKLGVKGGYIHTWMAYDYKREVAPDNWASMTRSRSKVNTFYGQAEGEYS
;
A
#
# COMPACT_ATOMS: atom_id res chain seq x y z
N GLU A 1 -48.76 -10.30 13.20
CA GLU A 1 -47.77 -9.63 12.36
C GLU A 1 -46.68 -10.60 11.94
N ARG A 2 -46.47 -10.74 10.64
CA ARG A 2 -45.84 -11.90 10.00
C ARG A 2 -44.32 -11.85 10.07
N SER A 3 -43.74 -12.88 10.66
CA SER A 3 -42.31 -13.27 10.55
C SER A 3 -41.89 -13.42 9.08
N ARG A 4 -41.26 -12.38 8.54
CA ARG A 4 -40.51 -12.43 7.28
C ARG A 4 -39.05 -12.11 7.60
N GLY A 5 -38.22 -13.11 7.69
CA GLY A 5 -36.77 -12.86 7.88
C GLY A 5 -35.86 -14.05 8.09
N LEU A 6 -36.35 -15.20 8.46
CA LEU A 6 -35.52 -16.38 8.75
C LEU A 6 -35.12 -17.17 7.49
N GLY A 7 -35.93 -17.17 6.45
CA GLY A 7 -35.66 -17.93 5.22
C GLY A 7 -34.48 -17.45 4.37
N ASP A 8 -34.23 -16.14 4.38
CA ASP A 8 -33.14 -15.56 3.56
C ASP A 8 -31.75 -15.70 4.21
N VAL A 9 -31.72 -15.75 5.54
CA VAL A 9 -30.47 -15.97 6.30
C VAL A 9 -29.97 -17.40 6.07
N TYR A 10 -30.87 -18.39 6.09
CA TYR A 10 -30.49 -19.78 5.88
C TYR A 10 -30.08 -20.08 4.43
N LYS A 11 -30.68 -19.43 3.44
CA LYS A 11 -30.26 -19.57 2.03
C LYS A 11 -28.86 -19.01 1.78
N ARG A 12 -28.50 -17.89 2.41
CA ARG A 12 -27.15 -17.33 2.33
C ARG A 12 -26.13 -18.17 3.10
N GLN A 13 -26.51 -18.72 4.25
CA GLN A 13 -25.66 -19.65 4.99
C GLN A 13 -25.43 -20.96 4.24
N LEU A 14 -26.45 -21.50 3.54
CA LEU A 14 -26.32 -22.70 2.73
C LEU A 14 -25.40 -22.50 1.54
N LEU A 15 -25.48 -21.34 0.86
CA LEU A 15 -24.57 -20.97 -0.23
C LEU A 15 -23.12 -20.80 0.26
N PHE A 16 -22.94 -20.22 1.44
CA PHE A 16 -21.61 -20.07 2.04
C PHE A 16 -21.03 -21.42 2.49
N SER A 17 -21.87 -22.31 3.04
CA SER A 17 -21.47 -23.66 3.43
C SER A 17 -21.10 -24.54 2.23
N ILE A 18 -21.78 -24.40 1.10
CA ILE A 18 -21.45 -25.11 -0.14
C ILE A 18 -20.12 -24.60 -0.73
N LEU A 19 -19.81 -23.30 -0.61
CA LEU A 19 -18.54 -22.74 -1.05
C LEU A 19 -17.35 -23.18 -0.19
N VAL A 20 -17.58 -23.42 1.10
CA VAL A 20 -16.55 -23.86 2.06
C VAL A 20 -16.33 -25.38 2.03
N VAL A 21 -17.33 -26.18 1.64
CA VAL A 21 -17.23 -27.65 1.60
C VAL A 21 -16.70 -28.16 0.25
N CYS A 22 -16.74 -27.35 -0.81
CA CYS A 22 -16.25 -27.76 -2.14
C CYS A 22 -14.72 -27.95 -2.27
N PRO A 23 -13.81 -27.37 -1.42
CA PRO A 23 -12.38 -27.65 -1.51
C PRO A 23 -11.93 -28.96 -0.86
N SER A 24 -12.77 -29.66 -0.12
CA SER A 24 -12.34 -30.86 0.62
C SER A 24 -12.26 -32.15 -0.22
N VAL A 25 -12.51 -32.09 -1.52
CA VAL A 25 -12.38 -33.24 -2.45
C VAL A 25 -11.12 -33.16 -3.33
N LEU A 26 -10.31 -32.10 -3.21
CA LEU A 26 -8.99 -32.09 -3.80
C LEU A 26 -8.05 -32.92 -2.90
N SER A 27 -7.86 -34.16 -3.30
CA SER A 27 -6.89 -35.08 -2.70
C SER A 27 -5.57 -34.38 -2.48
N ALA A 28 -5.19 -34.19 -1.23
CA ALA A 28 -3.85 -33.78 -0.84
C ALA A 28 -2.88 -34.91 -1.24
N GLN A 29 -2.43 -34.89 -2.48
CA GLN A 29 -1.25 -35.66 -2.86
C GLN A 29 -0.08 -35.01 -2.11
N GLY A 30 0.51 -35.80 -1.22
CA GLY A 30 1.62 -35.39 -0.39
C GLY A 30 2.72 -34.76 -1.24
N ILE A 31 2.91 -33.45 -1.04
CA ILE A 31 4.08 -32.75 -1.55
C ILE A 31 5.27 -33.30 -0.76
N THR A 32 5.89 -34.32 -1.29
CA THR A 32 7.22 -34.74 -0.86
C THR A 32 8.14 -33.56 -1.19
N ARG A 33 8.37 -32.70 -0.21
CA ARG A 33 9.35 -31.64 -0.27
C ARG A 33 10.71 -32.29 -0.47
N ARG A 34 11.14 -32.42 -1.72
CA ARG A 34 12.54 -32.68 -2.02
C ARG A 34 13.30 -31.47 -1.55
N ILE A 35 13.95 -31.57 -0.41
CA ILE A 35 14.97 -30.63 0.02
C ILE A 35 16.10 -30.77 -1.00
N HIS A 36 16.12 -29.94 -2.03
CA HIS A 36 17.31 -29.76 -2.82
C HIS A 36 18.29 -29.00 -1.94
N GLN A 37 19.30 -29.68 -1.45
CA GLN A 37 20.50 -29.07 -0.91
C GLN A 37 21.12 -28.29 -2.07
N ILE A 38 20.93 -26.98 -2.08
CA ILE A 38 21.61 -26.08 -3.01
C ILE A 38 22.99 -25.91 -2.41
N ASP A 39 24.03 -26.37 -3.12
CA ASP A 39 25.42 -26.08 -2.75
C ASP A 39 25.58 -24.57 -2.59
N GLU A 40 26.30 -24.15 -1.56
CA GLU A 40 26.53 -22.75 -1.25
C GLU A 40 27.18 -22.06 -2.44
N VAL A 41 26.38 -21.36 -3.24
CA VAL A 41 26.88 -20.52 -4.32
C VAL A 41 27.34 -19.19 -3.70
N THR A 42 28.62 -19.12 -3.39
CA THR A 42 29.25 -17.87 -2.96
C THR A 42 29.30 -16.92 -4.14
N VAL A 43 28.25 -16.11 -4.30
CA VAL A 43 28.23 -15.05 -5.31
C VAL A 43 29.07 -13.89 -4.81
N TRP A 44 30.30 -13.75 -5.29
CA TRP A 44 31.12 -12.55 -5.13
C TRP A 44 30.52 -11.43 -5.99
N GLY A 45 29.38 -10.88 -5.54
CA GLY A 45 28.77 -9.72 -6.17
C GLY A 45 29.61 -8.47 -5.90
N LYS A 46 30.32 -7.96 -6.89
CA LYS A 46 30.82 -6.58 -6.83
C LYS A 46 29.63 -5.66 -6.66
N ARG A 47 29.65 -4.79 -5.62
CA ARG A 47 28.63 -3.74 -5.50
C ARG A 47 28.66 -2.89 -6.78
N PRO A 48 27.52 -2.62 -7.41
CA PRO A 48 27.47 -1.68 -8.53
C PRO A 48 28.16 -0.38 -8.13
N MET A 49 28.93 0.23 -9.02
CA MET A 49 29.64 1.50 -8.72
C MET A 49 28.69 2.58 -8.16
N LYS A 50 27.44 2.59 -8.58
CA LYS A 50 26.37 3.45 -8.06
C LYS A 50 26.04 3.28 -6.57
N GLU A 51 26.43 2.15 -5.95
CA GLU A 51 26.15 1.85 -4.54
C GLU A 51 27.40 1.95 -3.66
N ILE A 52 28.57 2.34 -4.22
CA ILE A 52 29.81 2.53 -3.46
C ILE A 52 29.67 3.78 -2.59
N GLY A 53 29.89 3.63 -1.27
CA GLY A 53 29.75 4.72 -0.29
C GLY A 53 28.31 5.02 0.14
N VAL A 54 27.32 4.26 -0.34
CA VAL A 54 25.92 4.41 0.02
C VAL A 54 25.57 3.49 1.19
N GLN A 55 25.01 4.06 2.26
CA GLN A 55 24.37 3.26 3.29
C GLN A 55 23.03 2.76 2.77
N LYS A 56 22.91 1.43 2.58
CA LYS A 56 21.70 0.76 2.09
C LYS A 56 21.16 -0.19 3.13
N THR A 57 19.89 -0.04 3.48
CA THR A 57 19.12 -0.99 4.30
C THR A 57 18.18 -1.76 3.37
N LYS A 58 18.28 -3.09 3.36
CA LYS A 58 17.37 -3.97 2.61
C LYS A 58 16.38 -4.58 3.59
N PHE A 59 15.14 -4.73 3.16
CA PHE A 59 14.10 -5.43 3.93
C PHE A 59 14.07 -6.89 3.53
N ASP A 60 13.86 -7.75 4.52
CA ASP A 60 13.60 -9.16 4.28
C ASP A 60 12.26 -9.34 3.56
N SER A 61 12.22 -10.24 2.59
CA SER A 61 11.00 -10.59 1.88
C SER A 61 9.93 -11.21 2.79
N LEU A 62 10.35 -11.90 3.85
CA LEU A 62 9.43 -12.44 4.87
C LEU A 62 8.74 -11.32 5.63
N ALA A 63 9.46 -10.26 6.05
CA ALA A 63 8.89 -9.12 6.72
C ALA A 63 7.82 -8.41 5.86
N LEU A 64 8.02 -8.33 4.54
CA LEU A 64 7.05 -7.75 3.59
C LEU A 64 5.76 -8.58 3.49
N LYS A 65 5.80 -9.87 3.83
CA LYS A 65 4.68 -10.82 3.72
C LYS A 65 4.18 -11.32 5.09
N GLU A 66 4.61 -10.69 6.18
CA GLU A 66 4.27 -11.12 7.53
C GLU A 66 2.77 -11.03 7.82
N ASN A 67 2.15 -9.92 7.45
CA ASN A 67 0.74 -9.69 7.71
C ASN A 67 0.10 -8.88 6.58
N ILE A 68 -1.01 -9.37 6.06
CA ILE A 68 -1.78 -8.71 4.97
C ILE A 68 -2.30 -7.32 5.35
N ALA A 69 -2.55 -7.09 6.63
CA ALA A 69 -3.05 -5.81 7.12
C ALA A 69 -2.00 -4.70 7.15
N LEU A 70 -0.70 -5.04 6.95
CA LEU A 70 0.39 -4.08 7.01
C LEU A 70 0.56 -3.32 5.70
N SER A 71 0.73 -2.02 5.82
CA SER A 71 1.17 -1.14 4.75
C SER A 71 2.70 -1.01 4.75
N MET A 72 3.25 -0.39 3.71
CA MET A 72 4.69 -0.06 3.71
C MET A 72 5.06 0.93 4.83
N ALA A 73 4.14 1.76 5.34
CA ALA A 73 4.38 2.59 6.50
C ALA A 73 4.70 1.75 7.75
N ASP A 74 3.94 0.69 7.97
CA ASP A 74 4.12 -0.21 9.11
C ASP A 74 5.45 -0.97 9.00
N ILE A 75 5.75 -1.52 7.81
CA ILE A 75 7.01 -2.20 7.56
C ILE A 75 8.21 -1.29 7.82
N LEU A 76 8.17 -0.04 7.37
CA LEU A 76 9.23 0.93 7.59
C LEU A 76 9.36 1.29 9.07
N THR A 77 8.26 1.40 9.80
CA THR A 77 8.25 1.70 11.24
C THR A 77 8.90 0.58 12.05
N PHE A 78 8.58 -0.67 11.75
CA PHE A 78 9.05 -1.81 12.54
C PHE A 78 10.46 -2.28 12.16
N ASN A 79 10.87 -2.08 10.90
CA ASN A 79 12.10 -2.68 10.36
C ASN A 79 13.16 -1.66 9.94
N SER A 80 13.02 -0.38 10.31
CA SER A 80 14.01 0.64 9.96
C SER A 80 14.14 1.75 10.99
N SER A 81 15.19 2.57 10.87
CA SER A 81 15.44 3.74 11.71
C SER A 81 14.91 5.05 11.13
N VAL A 82 14.12 5.00 10.05
CA VAL A 82 13.53 6.21 9.50
C VAL A 82 12.33 6.66 10.33
N PHE A 83 12.13 7.96 10.39
CA PHE A 83 10.96 8.49 11.08
C PHE A 83 9.72 8.34 10.20
N VAL A 84 8.71 7.63 10.70
CA VAL A 84 7.41 7.48 10.05
C VAL A 84 6.37 8.23 10.87
N LYS A 85 5.77 9.26 10.27
CA LYS A 85 4.64 9.98 10.87
C LYS A 85 3.36 9.38 10.30
N SER A 86 2.58 8.72 11.14
CA SER A 86 1.30 8.10 10.77
C SER A 86 0.17 8.65 11.62
N TYR A 87 -0.98 8.83 11.01
CA TYR A 87 -2.21 9.27 11.69
C TYR A 87 -3.23 8.15 11.86
N GLY A 88 -2.80 6.90 11.68
CA GLY A 88 -3.62 5.70 11.78
C GLY A 88 -3.79 4.97 10.46
N ARG A 89 -4.52 3.86 10.50
CA ARG A 89 -4.71 3.01 9.32
C ARG A 89 -5.47 3.76 8.22
N ALA A 90 -5.02 3.59 6.97
CA ALA A 90 -5.56 4.24 5.77
C ALA A 90 -5.62 5.78 5.84
N THR A 91 -4.88 6.38 6.76
CA THR A 91 -4.68 7.83 6.82
C THR A 91 -3.26 8.18 6.37
N LEU A 92 -2.98 9.45 6.17
CA LEU A 92 -1.67 9.88 5.67
C LEU A 92 -0.53 9.33 6.53
N SER A 93 0.40 8.60 5.90
CA SER A 93 1.62 8.12 6.53
C SER A 93 2.83 8.53 5.69
N THR A 94 3.70 9.34 6.28
CA THR A 94 4.87 9.93 5.60
C THR A 94 6.16 9.48 6.22
N VAL A 95 7.23 9.46 5.42
CA VAL A 95 8.57 9.02 5.83
C VAL A 95 9.55 10.17 5.70
N ALA A 96 10.37 10.37 6.73
CA ALA A 96 11.42 11.36 6.75
C ALA A 96 12.76 10.73 7.21
N PHE A 97 13.83 11.05 6.50
CA PHE A 97 15.18 10.61 6.84
C PHE A 97 15.89 11.69 7.67
N ARG A 98 16.48 11.31 8.80
CA ARG A 98 17.39 12.17 9.58
C ARG A 98 16.88 13.60 9.81
N GLY A 99 15.59 13.75 10.14
CA GLY A 99 14.99 15.06 10.43
C GLY A 99 14.68 15.93 9.19
N THR A 100 14.81 15.41 7.97
CA THR A 100 14.38 16.14 6.77
C THR A 100 12.85 16.13 6.62
N SER A 101 12.31 17.00 5.76
CA SER A 101 10.89 16.98 5.42
C SER A 101 10.54 15.71 4.61
N PRO A 102 9.32 15.16 4.75
CA PRO A 102 8.82 14.06 3.91
C PRO A 102 8.88 14.34 2.40
N SER A 103 8.80 15.60 1.98
CA SER A 103 8.95 16.02 0.57
C SER A 103 10.39 15.83 0.06
N HIS A 104 11.38 15.73 0.94
CA HIS A 104 12.76 15.44 0.60
C HIS A 104 13.04 13.93 0.50
N THR A 105 12.07 13.09 0.86
CA THR A 105 12.14 11.64 0.68
C THR A 105 11.62 11.27 -0.69
N GLN A 106 12.50 10.71 -1.50
CA GLN A 106 12.12 10.19 -2.81
C GLN A 106 11.64 8.75 -2.69
N VAL A 107 10.65 8.38 -3.48
CA VAL A 107 10.15 7.00 -3.53
C VAL A 107 10.08 6.56 -4.98
N THR A 108 10.65 5.39 -5.27
CA THR A 108 10.57 4.79 -6.60
C THR A 108 9.90 3.42 -6.57
N TRP A 109 9.14 3.13 -7.60
CA TRP A 109 8.60 1.80 -7.89
C TRP A 109 9.14 1.33 -9.25
N ASN A 110 9.85 0.20 -9.25
CA ASN A 110 10.54 -0.35 -10.43
C ASN A 110 11.45 0.67 -11.17
N GLY A 111 12.03 1.60 -10.40
CA GLY A 111 12.88 2.68 -10.90
C GLY A 111 12.13 3.98 -11.26
N MET A 112 10.82 3.97 -11.37
CA MET A 112 10.02 5.16 -11.66
C MET A 112 9.62 5.88 -10.35
N ARG A 113 9.82 7.20 -10.29
CA ARG A 113 9.42 8.03 -9.15
C ARG A 113 7.91 8.05 -9.00
N ILE A 114 7.40 7.79 -7.78
CA ILE A 114 5.96 7.71 -7.48
C ILE A 114 5.48 8.73 -6.44
N ASN A 115 6.32 9.72 -6.06
CA ASN A 115 5.86 10.81 -5.20
C ASN A 115 4.65 11.51 -5.84
N ASN A 116 3.62 11.74 -5.05
CA ASN A 116 2.42 12.43 -5.53
C ASN A 116 2.77 13.88 -5.89
N PRO A 117 2.56 14.33 -7.13
CA PRO A 117 2.99 15.66 -7.57
C PRO A 117 2.21 16.80 -6.88
N MET A 118 1.03 16.53 -6.34
CA MET A 118 0.23 17.53 -5.60
C MET A 118 0.70 17.70 -4.16
N LEU A 119 1.10 16.58 -3.52
CA LEU A 119 1.53 16.58 -2.12
C LEU A 119 3.05 16.75 -2.00
N GLY A 120 3.81 16.56 -3.07
CA GLY A 120 5.27 16.52 -3.06
C GLY A 120 5.87 15.32 -2.33
N MET A 121 5.05 14.45 -1.75
CA MET A 121 5.43 13.31 -0.91
C MET A 121 4.65 12.05 -1.29
N THR A 122 5.05 10.92 -0.73
CA THR A 122 4.33 9.64 -0.89
C THR A 122 3.59 9.31 0.38
N ASP A 123 2.33 8.91 0.24
CA ASP A 123 1.55 8.30 1.31
C ASP A 123 1.84 6.79 1.35
N PHE A 124 2.58 6.35 2.36
CA PHE A 124 2.97 4.96 2.51
C PHE A 124 1.85 4.08 3.08
N SER A 125 0.79 4.66 3.63
CA SER A 125 -0.38 3.91 4.08
C SER A 125 -1.17 3.28 2.94
N THR A 126 -1.04 3.83 1.73
CA THR A 126 -1.71 3.34 0.52
C THR A 126 -0.88 2.34 -0.27
N ILE A 127 0.27 1.91 0.24
CA ILE A 127 1.11 0.93 -0.42
C ILE A 127 1.02 -0.39 0.35
N PRO A 128 0.25 -1.39 -0.13
CA PRO A 128 0.17 -2.69 0.52
C PRO A 128 1.52 -3.39 0.53
N SER A 129 1.97 -3.88 1.68
CA SER A 129 3.25 -4.60 1.79
C SER A 129 3.29 -5.85 0.89
N TYR A 130 2.16 -6.54 0.76
CA TYR A 130 2.00 -7.73 -0.08
C TYR A 130 2.20 -7.51 -1.58
N PHE A 131 2.12 -6.25 -2.06
CA PHE A 131 2.44 -5.92 -3.45
C PHE A 131 3.93 -5.81 -3.70
N ILE A 132 4.73 -5.59 -2.65
CA ILE A 132 6.15 -5.31 -2.78
C ILE A 132 6.94 -6.60 -2.54
N ASP A 133 7.82 -6.95 -3.45
CA ASP A 133 8.70 -8.12 -3.32
C ASP A 133 10.09 -7.74 -2.81
N ARG A 134 10.52 -6.50 -3.10
CA ARG A 134 11.81 -5.97 -2.67
C ARG A 134 11.66 -4.52 -2.23
N ALA A 135 12.15 -4.21 -1.05
CA ALA A 135 12.23 -2.85 -0.56
C ALA A 135 13.63 -2.55 -0.04
N SER A 136 14.11 -1.34 -0.25
CA SER A 136 15.37 -0.87 0.31
C SER A 136 15.38 0.62 0.53
N LEU A 137 16.14 1.04 1.54
CA LEU A 137 16.40 2.44 1.87
C LEU A 137 17.82 2.80 1.47
N LEU A 138 18.00 3.92 0.78
CA LEU A 138 19.29 4.54 0.55
C LEU A 138 19.32 5.84 1.36
N HIS A 139 20.30 5.94 2.25
CA HIS A 139 20.42 7.06 3.17
C HIS A 139 21.32 8.16 2.58
N GLY A 140 20.90 9.43 2.76
CA GLY A 140 21.70 10.60 2.40
C GLY A 140 21.71 10.92 0.91
N THR A 141 22.76 11.60 0.46
CA THR A 141 22.92 12.11 -0.92
C THR A 141 23.15 11.04 -1.98
N SER A 142 23.19 9.79 -1.60
CA SER A 142 23.35 8.64 -2.49
C SER A 142 22.22 8.48 -3.53
N SER A 143 21.16 9.24 -3.39
CA SER A 143 20.12 9.39 -4.40
C SER A 143 20.56 10.21 -5.64
N VAL A 144 21.72 10.83 -5.62
CA VAL A 144 22.23 11.63 -6.76
C VAL A 144 22.39 10.79 -8.04
N ASN A 145 22.67 9.51 -7.90
CA ASN A 145 22.76 8.58 -9.02
C ASN A 145 21.40 8.00 -9.47
N GLU A 146 20.34 8.38 -8.79
CA GLU A 146 18.98 7.98 -9.13
C GLU A 146 18.20 9.20 -9.64
N THR A 147 17.37 8.98 -10.62
CA THR A 147 16.59 10.05 -11.27
C THR A 147 15.77 10.84 -10.26
N GLY A 148 16.16 12.12 -10.05
CA GLY A 148 15.37 13.10 -9.32
C GLY A 148 15.87 13.53 -7.95
N GLY A 149 17.00 13.03 -7.44
CA GLY A 149 17.72 13.53 -6.26
C GLY A 149 16.87 13.83 -5.02
N GLY A 150 16.83 12.97 -4.02
CA GLY A 150 16.25 13.25 -2.69
C GLY A 150 17.34 13.72 -1.72
N LEU A 151 17.19 14.90 -1.12
CA LEU A 151 18.12 15.39 -0.10
C LEU A 151 18.11 14.52 1.18
N GLY A 152 16.96 13.96 1.52
CA GLY A 152 16.81 13.13 2.73
C GLY A 152 17.24 11.70 2.52
N GLY A 153 16.80 11.09 1.45
CA GLY A 153 17.03 9.68 1.12
C GLY A 153 16.06 9.16 0.08
N LEU A 154 16.21 7.88 -0.26
CA LEU A 154 15.41 7.21 -1.26
C LEU A 154 14.85 5.90 -0.72
N VAL A 155 13.56 5.69 -0.93
CA VAL A 155 12.88 4.39 -0.73
C VAL A 155 12.71 3.74 -2.09
N LYS A 156 13.38 2.61 -2.32
CA LYS A 156 13.22 1.80 -3.53
C LYS A 156 12.24 0.68 -3.26
N LEU A 157 11.16 0.63 -4.01
CA LEU A 157 10.17 -0.44 -4.03
C LEU A 157 10.27 -1.19 -5.35
N GLY A 158 10.29 -2.49 -5.27
CA GLY A 158 10.36 -3.35 -6.45
C GLY A 158 9.31 -4.44 -6.40
N THR A 159 8.65 -4.63 -7.54
CA THR A 159 7.83 -5.79 -7.81
C THR A 159 8.56 -6.59 -8.89
N ALA A 160 8.98 -7.77 -8.57
CA ALA A 160 9.60 -8.73 -9.49
C ALA A 160 9.43 -10.10 -8.85
N PRO A 161 8.26 -10.70 -9.01
CA PRO A 161 7.95 -11.97 -8.38
C PRO A 161 8.92 -13.04 -8.89
N GLU A 162 9.43 -13.84 -7.97
CA GLU A 162 10.00 -15.13 -8.33
C GLU A 162 8.81 -16.00 -8.76
N VAL A 163 8.76 -16.35 -10.02
CA VAL A 163 7.69 -17.14 -10.61
C VAL A 163 8.23 -18.56 -10.82
N ALA A 164 7.70 -19.52 -10.06
CA ALA A 164 7.98 -20.94 -10.28
C ALA A 164 7.38 -21.40 -11.62
N GLU A 165 7.92 -22.46 -12.21
CA GLU A 165 7.34 -23.06 -13.41
C GLU A 165 5.90 -23.53 -13.19
N GLY A 166 5.08 -23.35 -14.20
CA GLY A 166 3.66 -23.71 -14.18
C GLY A 166 2.78 -22.61 -13.58
N PHE A 167 1.58 -22.99 -13.21
CA PHE A 167 0.58 -22.11 -12.64
C PHE A 167 0.56 -22.22 -11.12
N ASN A 168 0.57 -21.07 -10.44
CA ASN A 168 0.40 -21.00 -9.00
C ASN A 168 -0.66 -19.95 -8.64
N ALA A 169 -1.44 -20.24 -7.61
CA ALA A 169 -2.44 -19.35 -7.04
C ALA A 169 -2.25 -19.21 -5.53
N GLN A 170 -2.41 -18.01 -5.02
CA GLN A 170 -2.37 -17.72 -3.60
C GLN A 170 -3.55 -16.81 -3.25
N TYR A 171 -4.25 -17.13 -2.18
CA TYR A 171 -5.26 -16.26 -1.59
C TYR A 171 -5.01 -16.13 -0.10
N VAL A 172 -5.10 -14.90 0.40
CA VAL A 172 -4.96 -14.59 1.83
C VAL A 172 -6.10 -13.67 2.22
N GLN A 173 -6.77 -13.99 3.34
CA GLN A 173 -7.82 -13.17 3.92
C GLN A 173 -7.45 -12.78 5.34
N GLY A 174 -7.62 -11.50 5.65
CA GLY A 174 -7.53 -10.93 6.99
C GLY A 174 -8.88 -10.40 7.44
N ILE A 175 -9.24 -10.71 8.67
CA ILE A 175 -10.45 -10.17 9.33
C ILE A 175 -10.00 -9.50 10.62
N GLY A 176 -10.38 -8.25 10.80
CA GLY A 176 -9.99 -7.46 11.95
C GLY A 176 -11.18 -6.81 12.67
N SER A 177 -10.88 -6.14 13.78
CA SER A 177 -11.85 -5.32 14.52
C SER A 177 -12.49 -4.27 13.63
N PHE A 178 -13.67 -3.78 14.05
CA PHE A 178 -14.40 -2.72 13.33
C PHE A 178 -14.79 -3.08 11.91
N LYS A 179 -15.14 -4.36 11.67
CA LYS A 179 -15.52 -4.91 10.36
C LYS A 179 -14.44 -4.65 9.30
N THR A 180 -13.20 -4.83 9.68
CA THR A 180 -12.07 -4.72 8.76
C THR A 180 -11.92 -6.01 7.98
N PHE A 181 -11.81 -5.89 6.66
CA PHE A 181 -11.55 -6.98 5.72
C PHE A 181 -10.36 -6.62 4.87
N ASP A 182 -9.40 -7.53 4.79
CA ASP A 182 -8.22 -7.44 3.94
C ASP A 182 -8.15 -8.70 3.10
N GLU A 183 -8.11 -8.54 1.79
CA GLU A 183 -8.08 -9.64 0.85
C GLU A 183 -6.92 -9.47 -0.12
N PHE A 184 -6.19 -10.55 -0.36
CA PHE A 184 -5.11 -10.62 -1.33
C PHE A 184 -5.28 -11.86 -2.18
N ALA A 185 -5.22 -11.68 -3.49
CA ALA A 185 -5.15 -12.76 -4.45
C ALA A 185 -3.94 -12.57 -5.36
N ARG A 186 -3.25 -13.64 -5.67
CA ARG A 186 -2.13 -13.67 -6.60
C ARG A 186 -2.23 -14.90 -7.48
N PHE A 187 -2.10 -14.68 -8.79
CA PHE A 187 -2.00 -15.73 -9.79
C PHE A 187 -0.70 -15.55 -10.54
N THR A 188 0.09 -16.61 -10.67
CA THR A 188 1.34 -16.56 -11.41
C THR A 188 1.43 -17.71 -12.39
N TYR A 189 2.04 -17.44 -13.53
CA TYR A 189 2.39 -18.43 -14.53
C TYR A 189 3.85 -18.26 -14.94
N GLY A 190 4.62 -19.32 -14.87
CA GLY A 190 6.04 -19.36 -15.24
C GLY A 190 6.32 -20.40 -16.29
N SER A 191 7.14 -20.01 -17.27
CA SER A 191 7.78 -20.90 -18.23
C SER A 191 9.18 -20.41 -18.51
N GLU A 192 9.96 -21.13 -19.29
CA GLU A 192 11.33 -20.72 -19.68
C GLU A 192 11.38 -19.29 -20.23
N ARG A 193 10.35 -18.87 -20.96
CA ARG A 193 10.33 -17.54 -21.63
C ARG A 193 9.37 -16.55 -21.01
N TRP A 194 8.25 -17.00 -20.46
CA TRP A 194 7.19 -16.13 -19.95
C TRP A 194 7.08 -16.21 -18.45
N HIS A 195 7.02 -15.06 -17.81
CA HIS A 195 6.68 -14.94 -16.41
C HIS A 195 5.56 -13.92 -16.29
N VAL A 196 4.42 -14.37 -15.79
CA VAL A 196 3.21 -13.54 -15.62
C VAL A 196 2.78 -13.57 -14.16
N SER A 197 2.43 -12.41 -13.61
CA SER A 197 1.89 -12.29 -12.26
C SER A 197 0.75 -11.30 -12.26
N THR A 198 -0.40 -11.71 -11.75
CA THR A 198 -1.56 -10.86 -11.49
C THR A 198 -1.81 -10.85 -10.00
N ARG A 199 -1.91 -9.65 -9.39
CA ARG A 199 -2.18 -9.50 -7.97
C ARG A 199 -3.33 -8.53 -7.76
N ALA A 200 -4.16 -8.83 -6.79
CA ALA A 200 -5.23 -7.95 -6.32
C ALA A 200 -5.15 -7.82 -4.80
N VAL A 201 -5.34 -6.61 -4.28
CA VAL A 201 -5.59 -6.34 -2.87
C VAL A 201 -6.87 -5.54 -2.76
N TYR A 202 -7.73 -5.95 -1.85
CA TYR A 202 -8.88 -5.17 -1.43
C TYR A 202 -8.87 -5.04 0.09
N SER A 203 -8.96 -3.80 0.57
CA SER A 203 -9.05 -3.51 1.99
C SER A 203 -10.23 -2.60 2.27
N SER A 204 -11.00 -2.87 3.31
CA SER A 204 -12.11 -2.02 3.72
C SER A 204 -12.37 -2.08 5.22
N SER A 205 -12.76 -0.96 5.79
CA SER A 205 -13.23 -0.87 7.17
C SER A 205 -14.07 0.37 7.36
N PRO A 206 -15.16 0.35 8.13
CA PRO A 206 -15.77 1.55 8.68
C PRO A 206 -14.90 2.24 9.74
N ASN A 207 -13.98 1.51 10.37
CA ASN A 207 -13.01 2.01 11.35
C ASN A 207 -13.65 2.90 12.43
N ASP A 208 -14.83 2.50 12.89
CA ASP A 208 -15.74 3.23 13.78
C ASP A 208 -15.52 2.90 15.28
N TYR A 209 -14.26 2.77 15.68
CA TYR A 209 -13.90 2.43 17.07
C TYR A 209 -14.41 3.44 18.07
N LYS A 210 -14.68 2.94 19.30
CA LYS A 210 -15.03 3.78 20.44
C LYS A 210 -13.78 4.19 21.18
N TYR A 211 -13.73 5.43 21.61
CA TYR A 211 -12.64 5.96 22.44
C TYR A 211 -13.17 6.89 23.52
N THR A 212 -12.37 7.09 24.57
CA THR A 212 -12.66 8.11 25.60
C THR A 212 -12.05 9.41 25.13
N ASN A 213 -12.86 10.44 24.92
CA ASN A 213 -12.37 11.76 24.50
C ASN A 213 -11.85 12.51 25.74
N HIS A 214 -10.53 12.47 25.95
CA HIS A 214 -9.87 13.14 27.07
C HIS A 214 -9.81 14.66 26.92
N ASP A 215 -10.02 15.19 25.73
CA ASP A 215 -10.03 16.64 25.48
C ASP A 215 -11.37 17.29 25.83
N LYS A 216 -12.43 16.48 25.94
CA LYS A 216 -13.79 16.91 26.28
C LYS A 216 -14.14 16.52 27.71
N LYS A 217 -14.62 17.50 28.49
CA LYS A 217 -15.16 17.27 29.83
C LYS A 217 -16.63 17.64 29.83
N ILE A 218 -17.45 16.74 30.35
CA ILE A 218 -18.89 16.97 30.56
C ILE A 218 -19.12 17.11 32.03
N ASN A 219 -19.75 18.23 32.42
CA ASN A 219 -20.13 18.48 33.80
C ASN A 219 -21.34 17.63 34.20
N ILE A 220 -21.30 17.11 35.41
CA ILE A 220 -22.43 16.45 36.08
C ILE A 220 -23.01 17.49 37.02
N TYR A 221 -24.31 17.75 36.89
CA TYR A 221 -25.04 18.72 37.72
C TYR A 221 -25.93 17.98 38.71
N ASP A 222 -26.08 18.59 39.91
CA ASP A 222 -27.11 18.20 40.87
C ASP A 222 -28.50 18.82 40.54
N GLU A 223 -29.48 18.57 41.36
CA GLU A 223 -30.84 19.14 41.22
C GLU A 223 -30.83 20.67 41.26
N ASP A 224 -29.92 21.26 42.01
CA ASP A 224 -29.72 22.73 42.17
C ASP A 224 -28.84 23.31 41.07
N LYS A 225 -28.48 22.57 40.02
CA LYS A 225 -27.60 22.96 38.92
C LYS A 225 -26.16 23.27 39.31
N ASN A 226 -25.66 22.79 40.47
CA ASN A 226 -24.28 22.89 40.83
C ASN A 226 -23.48 21.76 40.16
N ILE A 227 -22.23 22.03 39.81
CA ILE A 227 -21.33 21.01 39.23
C ILE A 227 -20.86 20.12 40.37
N VAL A 228 -21.29 18.87 40.39
CA VAL A 228 -20.92 17.85 41.38
C VAL A 228 -19.83 16.88 40.87
N GLY A 229 -19.52 16.96 39.59
CA GLY A 229 -18.46 16.13 39.01
C GLY A 229 -18.23 16.40 37.54
N GLN A 230 -17.22 15.75 36.99
CA GLN A 230 -16.89 15.81 35.56
C GLN A 230 -16.52 14.42 35.06
N TYR A 231 -16.82 14.10 33.81
CA TYR A 231 -16.35 12.90 33.14
C TYR A 231 -15.93 13.16 31.72
N HIS A 232 -15.10 12.29 31.18
CA HIS A 232 -14.72 12.26 29.76
C HIS A 232 -15.71 11.36 28.98
N PRO A 233 -16.40 11.87 27.94
CA PRO A 233 -17.37 11.09 27.20
C PRO A 233 -16.70 10.00 26.37
N LYS A 234 -17.44 8.89 26.19
CA LYS A 234 -17.11 7.88 25.19
C LYS A 234 -17.72 8.30 23.86
N GLU A 235 -16.90 8.46 22.86
CA GLU A 235 -17.28 8.83 21.51
C GLU A 235 -16.91 7.73 20.50
N ARG A 236 -17.41 7.82 19.27
CA ARG A 236 -16.99 6.99 18.14
C ARG A 236 -16.17 7.79 17.18
N ASN A 237 -15.17 7.15 16.57
CA ASN A 237 -14.52 7.71 15.41
C ASN A 237 -15.55 7.90 14.28
N ARG A 238 -15.73 9.14 13.81
CA ARG A 238 -16.78 9.50 12.85
C ARG A 238 -16.29 9.54 11.42
N SER A 239 -14.98 9.61 11.21
CA SER A 239 -14.39 9.83 9.89
C SER A 239 -13.10 9.03 9.77
N GLY A 240 -13.25 7.74 9.53
CA GLY A 240 -12.11 6.82 9.40
C GLY A 240 -12.36 5.69 8.43
N ALA A 241 -13.54 5.69 7.79
CA ALA A 241 -13.89 4.62 6.85
C ALA A 241 -13.01 4.68 5.60
N PHE A 242 -12.63 3.50 5.12
CA PHE A 242 -11.84 3.39 3.89
C PHE A 242 -12.24 2.19 3.05
N LYS A 243 -11.97 2.31 1.75
CA LYS A 243 -12.05 1.24 0.75
C LYS A 243 -10.91 1.44 -0.24
N ASP A 244 -10.01 0.49 -0.30
CA ASP A 244 -8.84 0.51 -1.16
C ASP A 244 -8.80 -0.73 -2.04
N LEU A 245 -8.69 -0.53 -3.36
CA LEU A 245 -8.50 -1.59 -4.34
C LEU A 245 -7.20 -1.35 -5.10
N HIS A 246 -6.36 -2.37 -5.15
CA HIS A 246 -5.13 -2.37 -5.94
C HIS A 246 -5.12 -3.57 -6.88
N LEU A 247 -4.77 -3.33 -8.13
CA LEU A 247 -4.56 -4.36 -9.14
C LEU A 247 -3.16 -4.18 -9.73
N LEU A 248 -2.37 -5.24 -9.77
CA LEU A 248 -1.02 -5.25 -10.33
C LEU A 248 -0.92 -6.38 -11.34
N GLN A 249 -0.56 -6.01 -12.56
CA GLN A 249 -0.26 -6.95 -13.64
C GLN A 249 1.22 -6.82 -14.01
N GLU A 250 1.89 -7.95 -14.08
CA GLU A 250 3.29 -8.04 -14.47
C GLU A 250 3.45 -9.11 -15.54
N VAL A 251 4.17 -8.77 -16.58
CA VAL A 251 4.49 -9.69 -17.69
C VAL A 251 5.95 -9.50 -18.04
N TYR A 252 6.70 -10.59 -18.04
CA TYR A 252 8.10 -10.60 -18.49
C TYR A 252 8.29 -11.65 -19.57
N TYR A 253 9.05 -11.28 -20.59
CA TYR A 253 9.41 -12.15 -21.71
C TYR A 253 10.92 -12.17 -21.88
N ASN A 254 11.51 -13.38 -21.84
CA ASN A 254 12.93 -13.62 -22.07
C ASN A 254 13.11 -14.26 -23.44
N THR A 255 13.93 -13.65 -24.31
CA THR A 255 14.16 -14.18 -25.65
C THR A 255 15.10 -15.40 -25.68
N GLY A 256 15.81 -15.66 -24.57
CA GLY A 256 16.88 -16.65 -24.50
C GLY A 256 18.20 -16.21 -25.15
N LYS A 257 18.23 -15.00 -25.74
CA LYS A 257 19.42 -14.42 -26.41
C LYS A 257 20.00 -13.21 -25.66
N GLY A 258 19.65 -13.06 -24.39
CA GLY A 258 20.12 -11.97 -23.54
C GLY A 258 19.15 -10.77 -23.45
N ASP A 259 18.02 -10.80 -24.15
CA ASP A 259 17.00 -9.76 -24.06
C ASP A 259 15.88 -10.17 -23.11
N ARG A 260 15.50 -9.23 -22.26
CA ARG A 260 14.33 -9.35 -21.38
C ARG A 260 13.44 -8.12 -21.55
N PHE A 261 12.18 -8.35 -21.86
CA PHE A 261 11.13 -7.34 -21.90
C PHE A 261 10.27 -7.45 -20.65
N GLY A 262 9.86 -6.34 -20.08
CA GLY A 262 9.00 -6.29 -18.91
C GLY A 262 7.90 -5.25 -19.07
N LEU A 263 6.68 -5.62 -18.68
CA LEU A 263 5.54 -4.72 -18.49
C LEU A 263 5.04 -4.86 -17.07
N ASN A 264 4.97 -3.76 -16.35
CA ASN A 264 4.36 -3.68 -15.04
C ASN A 264 3.27 -2.62 -15.09
N ALA A 265 2.06 -2.95 -14.67
CA ALA A 265 0.93 -2.04 -14.62
C ALA A 265 0.23 -2.14 -13.28
N TRP A 266 0.09 -1.02 -12.57
CA TRP A 266 -0.50 -0.94 -11.24
C TRP A 266 -1.63 0.08 -11.22
N TYR A 267 -2.84 -0.38 -10.94
CA TYR A 267 -4.03 0.43 -10.75
C TYR A 267 -4.39 0.52 -9.27
N ILE A 268 -4.75 1.72 -8.83
CA ILE A 268 -5.15 2.05 -7.47
C ILE A 268 -6.49 2.78 -7.54
N ASN A 269 -7.44 2.36 -6.69
CA ASN A 269 -8.68 3.07 -6.45
C ASN A 269 -8.91 3.12 -4.94
N SER A 270 -8.73 4.31 -4.36
CA SER A 270 -8.80 4.58 -2.93
C SER A 270 -9.90 5.58 -2.62
N ASN A 271 -10.74 5.28 -1.64
CA ASN A 271 -11.76 6.16 -1.11
C ASN A 271 -11.67 6.14 0.42
N ARG A 272 -11.25 7.24 1.01
CA ARG A 272 -10.91 7.32 2.43
C ARG A 272 -11.57 8.54 3.07
N GLU A 273 -12.09 8.33 4.25
CA GLU A 273 -12.41 9.41 5.17
C GLU A 273 -11.15 9.75 5.97
N LEU A 274 -10.92 11.03 6.20
CA LEU A 274 -9.76 11.52 6.94
C LEU A 274 -10.24 12.01 8.30
N PRO A 275 -9.75 11.41 9.42
CA PRO A 275 -10.11 11.87 10.75
C PRO A 275 -9.56 13.27 10.97
N MET A 276 -10.30 14.05 11.75
CA MET A 276 -9.87 15.33 12.26
C MET A 276 -9.36 15.19 13.69
N LEU A 277 -8.67 16.22 14.20
CA LEU A 277 -8.34 16.27 15.61
C LEU A 277 -9.60 16.40 16.44
N THR A 278 -9.63 15.80 17.61
CA THR A 278 -10.79 15.84 18.54
C THR A 278 -11.17 17.27 18.92
N THR A 279 -10.19 18.17 18.98
CA THR A 279 -10.38 19.62 19.22
C THR A 279 -11.13 20.32 18.09
N ASP A 280 -11.09 19.78 16.87
CA ASP A 280 -11.69 20.41 15.70
C ASP A 280 -13.17 20.01 15.49
N TYR A 281 -13.67 19.04 16.28
CA TYR A 281 -15.06 18.58 16.16
C TYR A 281 -16.09 19.64 16.59
N GLY A 282 -15.72 20.61 17.43
CA GLY A 282 -16.61 21.66 17.92
C GLY A 282 -17.86 21.12 18.61
N ASP A 283 -18.78 22.03 18.98
CA ASP A 283 -20.08 21.63 19.55
C ASP A 283 -21.06 21.25 18.43
N ALA A 284 -21.12 19.95 18.14
CA ALA A 284 -22.27 19.25 17.56
C ALA A 284 -22.56 19.32 16.04
N THR A 285 -21.70 19.79 15.19
CA THR A 285 -21.96 19.69 13.75
C THR A 285 -21.25 18.49 13.12
N ASP A 286 -21.97 17.72 12.32
CA ASP A 286 -21.38 16.66 11.51
C ASP A 286 -20.46 17.24 10.40
N PHE A 287 -19.49 16.45 9.97
CA PHE A 287 -18.59 16.81 8.90
C PHE A 287 -18.34 15.63 7.97
N GLU A 288 -18.05 15.92 6.72
CA GLU A 288 -17.54 14.97 5.72
C GLU A 288 -16.13 15.43 5.33
N ASN A 289 -15.12 14.62 5.62
CA ASN A 289 -13.74 14.86 5.25
C ASN A 289 -13.24 13.65 4.46
N ARG A 290 -13.22 13.76 3.13
CA ARG A 290 -13.04 12.60 2.24
C ARG A 290 -12.03 12.86 1.15
N GLN A 291 -11.14 11.90 0.96
CA GLN A 291 -10.22 11.85 -0.17
C GLN A 291 -10.52 10.66 -1.05
N ARG A 292 -10.57 10.88 -2.35
CA ARG A 292 -10.68 9.85 -3.40
C ARG A 292 -9.50 9.95 -4.34
N GLU A 293 -8.90 8.83 -4.66
CA GLU A 293 -7.75 8.75 -5.55
C GLU A 293 -7.94 7.61 -6.55
N GLN A 294 -7.65 7.87 -7.81
CA GLN A 294 -7.50 6.87 -8.85
C GLN A 294 -6.14 7.10 -9.51
N THR A 295 -5.29 6.11 -9.43
CA THR A 295 -3.94 6.19 -9.99
C THR A 295 -3.66 4.96 -10.86
N PHE A 296 -3.20 5.20 -12.06
CA PHE A 296 -2.68 4.17 -12.95
C PHE A 296 -1.18 4.43 -13.18
N ARG A 297 -0.37 3.41 -12.98
CA ARG A 297 1.08 3.44 -13.19
C ARG A 297 1.48 2.32 -14.12
N SER A 298 2.34 2.60 -15.09
CA SER A 298 2.91 1.57 -15.95
C SER A 298 4.39 1.80 -16.17
N VAL A 299 5.15 0.70 -16.25
CA VAL A 299 6.58 0.69 -16.58
C VAL A 299 6.80 -0.37 -17.65
N LEU A 300 7.35 0.03 -18.77
CA LEU A 300 7.91 -0.82 -19.81
C LEU A 300 9.42 -0.87 -19.62
N SER A 301 10.02 -2.03 -19.67
CA SER A 301 11.46 -2.20 -19.59
C SER A 301 11.96 -3.12 -20.69
N TRP A 302 13.16 -2.81 -21.18
CA TRP A 302 13.97 -3.70 -22.00
C TRP A 302 15.37 -3.72 -21.42
N ASP A 303 15.82 -4.91 -21.08
CA ASP A 303 17.15 -5.18 -20.58
C ASP A 303 17.87 -6.11 -21.57
N HIS A 304 19.06 -5.72 -22.03
CA HIS A 304 19.92 -6.52 -22.89
C HIS A 304 21.23 -6.83 -22.16
N MET A 305 21.57 -8.11 -22.12
CA MET A 305 22.82 -8.56 -21.53
C MET A 305 23.58 -9.42 -22.53
N LYS A 306 24.75 -8.99 -22.95
CA LYS A 306 25.62 -9.73 -23.87
C LYS A 306 27.07 -9.53 -23.49
N SER A 307 27.76 -10.63 -23.14
CA SER A 307 29.17 -10.61 -22.76
C SER A 307 29.50 -9.51 -21.74
N ASN A 308 30.15 -8.44 -22.16
CA ASN A 308 30.60 -7.34 -21.30
C ASN A 308 29.63 -6.13 -21.29
N TRP A 309 28.54 -6.17 -22.06
CA TRP A 309 27.55 -5.09 -22.16
C TRP A 309 26.29 -5.40 -21.44
N LYS A 310 25.84 -4.44 -20.64
CA LYS A 310 24.48 -4.42 -20.12
C LYS A 310 23.83 -3.13 -20.56
N LEU A 311 22.71 -3.23 -21.25
CA LEU A 311 21.91 -2.09 -21.69
C LEU A 311 20.52 -2.22 -21.06
N GLY A 312 20.01 -1.12 -20.53
CA GLY A 312 18.66 -1.07 -19.96
C GLY A 312 17.93 0.17 -20.45
N VAL A 313 16.70 0.00 -20.92
CA VAL A 313 15.82 1.11 -21.29
C VAL A 313 14.50 0.93 -20.56
N LYS A 314 14.02 2.00 -19.95
CA LYS A 314 12.73 2.03 -19.26
C LYS A 314 11.90 3.21 -19.70
N GLY A 315 10.62 2.98 -19.96
CA GLY A 315 9.63 4.02 -20.16
C GLY A 315 8.51 3.85 -19.14
N GLY A 316 8.01 4.95 -18.60
CA GLY A 316 6.95 4.89 -17.60
C GLY A 316 5.88 5.95 -17.79
N TYR A 317 4.67 5.66 -17.36
CA TYR A 317 3.54 6.57 -17.37
C TYR A 317 2.76 6.47 -16.08
N ILE A 318 2.41 7.62 -15.51
CA ILE A 318 1.53 7.74 -14.34
C ILE A 318 0.40 8.68 -14.70
N HIS A 319 -0.82 8.22 -14.47
CA HIS A 319 -2.03 9.03 -14.45
C HIS A 319 -2.58 9.05 -13.03
N THR A 320 -2.70 10.21 -12.41
CA THR A 320 -3.31 10.37 -11.09
C THR A 320 -4.47 11.34 -11.18
N TRP A 321 -5.62 10.89 -10.72
CA TRP A 321 -6.76 11.74 -10.41
C TRP A 321 -7.00 11.70 -8.90
N MET A 322 -7.14 12.89 -8.30
CA MET A 322 -7.38 13.04 -6.86
C MET A 322 -8.49 14.05 -6.62
N ALA A 323 -9.36 13.73 -5.69
CA ALA A 323 -10.44 14.60 -5.22
C ALA A 323 -10.41 14.64 -3.70
N TYR A 324 -10.45 15.83 -3.15
CA TYR A 324 -10.59 16.09 -1.74
C TYR A 324 -11.80 16.96 -1.48
N ASP A 325 -12.69 16.53 -0.58
CA ASP A 325 -13.90 17.24 -0.17
C ASP A 325 -13.92 17.35 1.34
N TYR A 326 -14.00 18.57 1.86
CA TYR A 326 -14.28 18.87 3.24
C TYR A 326 -15.54 19.71 3.33
N LYS A 327 -16.56 19.18 4.03
CA LYS A 327 -17.84 19.83 4.27
C LYS A 327 -18.15 19.79 5.75
N ARG A 328 -18.84 20.83 6.23
CA ARG A 328 -19.40 20.89 7.58
C ARG A 328 -20.90 21.12 7.51
N GLU A 329 -21.61 20.46 8.38
CA GLU A 329 -23.01 20.78 8.64
C GLU A 329 -23.06 22.09 9.46
N VAL A 330 -23.70 23.12 8.91
CA VAL A 330 -23.80 24.44 9.53
C VAL A 330 -25.16 24.66 10.18
N ALA A 331 -26.16 23.89 9.81
CA ALA A 331 -27.46 23.77 10.39
C ALA A 331 -28.02 22.39 10.06
N PRO A 332 -29.06 21.88 10.75
CA PRO A 332 -29.66 20.58 10.45
C PRO A 332 -29.93 20.42 8.96
N ASP A 333 -29.36 19.37 8.34
CA ASP A 333 -29.43 19.06 6.91
C ASP A 333 -28.85 20.11 5.94
N ASN A 334 -28.20 21.15 6.48
CA ASN A 334 -27.57 22.20 5.67
C ASN A 334 -26.05 22.11 5.72
N TRP A 335 -25.44 21.76 4.58
CA TRP A 335 -24.02 21.48 4.43
C TRP A 335 -23.27 22.59 3.69
N ALA A 336 -22.27 23.17 4.34
CA ALA A 336 -21.34 24.08 3.71
C ALA A 336 -20.09 23.36 3.20
N SER A 337 -19.73 23.58 1.94
CA SER A 337 -18.48 23.10 1.38
C SER A 337 -17.34 24.05 1.82
N MET A 338 -16.49 23.55 2.72
CA MET A 338 -15.36 24.31 3.25
C MET A 338 -14.15 24.23 2.31
N THR A 339 -13.89 23.04 1.76
CA THR A 339 -12.81 22.83 0.81
C THR A 339 -13.23 21.82 -0.25
N ARG A 340 -12.95 22.14 -1.50
CA ARG A 340 -13.12 21.25 -2.64
C ARG A 340 -11.91 21.35 -3.54
N SER A 341 -11.13 20.29 -3.61
CA SER A 341 -9.95 20.21 -4.47
C SER A 341 -10.07 19.06 -5.46
N ARG A 342 -9.64 19.32 -6.69
CA ARG A 342 -9.59 18.33 -7.77
C ARG A 342 -8.26 18.48 -8.49
N SER A 343 -7.63 17.34 -8.73
CA SER A 343 -6.35 17.28 -9.42
C SER A 343 -6.35 16.17 -10.45
N LYS A 344 -5.72 16.44 -11.58
CA LYS A 344 -5.46 15.46 -12.63
C LYS A 344 -4.06 15.70 -13.17
N VAL A 345 -3.19 14.70 -13.03
CA VAL A 345 -1.79 14.80 -13.41
C VAL A 345 -1.39 13.60 -14.26
N ASN A 346 -0.66 13.88 -15.35
CA ASN A 346 0.00 12.88 -16.17
C ASN A 346 1.51 13.08 -16.06
N THR A 347 2.23 12.01 -15.78
CA THR A 347 3.68 12.03 -15.66
C THR A 347 4.28 10.99 -16.61
N PHE A 348 5.27 11.38 -17.39
CA PHE A 348 6.04 10.51 -18.26
C PHE A 348 7.45 10.38 -17.73
N TYR A 349 8.01 9.19 -17.86
CA TYR A 349 9.33 8.85 -17.40
C TYR A 349 10.10 8.11 -18.50
N GLY A 350 11.35 8.44 -18.67
CA GLY A 350 12.26 7.75 -19.58
C GLY A 350 13.65 7.63 -18.97
N GLN A 351 14.25 6.45 -19.07
CA GLN A 351 15.61 6.17 -18.59
C GLN A 351 16.31 5.22 -19.55
N ALA A 352 17.58 5.50 -19.84
CA ALA A 352 18.47 4.58 -20.53
C ALA A 352 19.77 4.46 -19.74
N GLU A 353 20.26 3.24 -19.59
CA GLU A 353 21.48 2.92 -18.86
C GLU A 353 22.34 1.98 -19.70
N GLY A 354 23.66 2.20 -19.71
CA GLY A 354 24.64 1.30 -20.30
C GLY A 354 25.76 1.04 -19.31
N GLU A 355 26.16 -0.21 -19.17
CA GLU A 355 27.32 -0.64 -18.37
C GLU A 355 28.22 -1.53 -19.23
N TYR A 356 29.49 -1.24 -19.20
CA TYR A 356 30.55 -2.05 -19.83
C TYR A 356 31.49 -2.56 -18.74
N SER A 357 31.69 -3.87 -18.63
CA SER A 357 32.53 -4.52 -17.61
C SER A 357 33.64 -5.39 -18.19
#